data_d347391ecf52a3cbd8a0ac98f72a9f86
#
_entry.id   d347391ecf52a3cbd8a0ac98f72a9f86
#
_cell.length_a   1.000
_cell.length_b   1.000
_cell.length_c   1.000
_cell.angle_alpha   90.00
_cell.angle_beta   90.00
_cell.angle_gamma   90.00
#
_symmetry.space_group_name_H-M   'P 1'
#
loop_
_entity.id
_entity.type
_entity.pdbx_description
1 polymer ?
#
loop_
_entity_poly.entity_id
_entity_poly.type
_entity_poly.pdbx_seq_one_letter_code
_entity_poly.pdbx_strand_id
1 'polypeptide(L)'
;TEARLAELQDTVPQLDDDRRARQQDVNTASARQTDLSARMEALKALQEKVKTDGKLRPWLAKHGLDGMQGLWSRIHIEPGWENALEAALRERLGALEVGRLEMVRGFLGSGGNDAPPARLAFYSAPAAGHPEPSSPHARLSDLLRLNDAGLRAVLVDWLQGCYTAPTLDDALARRSTLQPG
;
A
#
# COMPACT_ATOMS: atom_id res chain seq x y z
N THR A 1 42.36 15.50 -53.62
CA THR A 1 42.47 15.40 -52.12
C THR A 1 41.78 16.56 -51.44
N GLU A 2 41.85 17.79 -51.89
CA GLU A 2 41.20 18.95 -51.29
C GLU A 2 39.67 18.95 -51.46
N ALA A 3 39.17 18.56 -52.66
CA ALA A 3 37.72 18.46 -52.90
C ALA A 3 37.05 17.46 -51.94
N ARG A 4 37.72 16.34 -51.61
CA ARG A 4 37.19 15.34 -50.68
C ARG A 4 37.21 15.82 -49.24
N LEU A 5 38.13 16.68 -48.86
CA LEU A 5 38.21 17.28 -47.54
C LEU A 5 37.08 18.30 -47.35
N ALA A 6 36.80 19.11 -48.37
CA ALA A 6 35.64 20.02 -48.36
C ALA A 6 34.32 19.30 -48.27
N GLU A 7 34.12 18.21 -49.03
CA GLU A 7 32.92 17.37 -48.97
C GLU A 7 32.72 16.75 -47.57
N LEU A 8 33.80 16.28 -46.93
CA LEU A 8 33.72 15.74 -45.56
C LEU A 8 33.43 16.81 -44.51
N GLN A 9 33.96 18.03 -44.68
CA GLN A 9 33.68 19.15 -43.81
C GLN A 9 32.21 19.58 -43.83
N ASP A 10 31.50 19.40 -44.95
CA ASP A 10 30.06 19.67 -45.04
C ASP A 10 29.19 18.49 -44.57
N THR A 11 29.64 17.25 -44.83
CA THR A 11 28.80 16.09 -44.49
C THR A 11 28.87 15.69 -43.02
N VAL A 12 30.00 15.89 -42.34
CA VAL A 12 30.12 15.51 -40.91
C VAL A 12 29.17 16.29 -40.02
N PRO A 13 29.02 17.62 -40.13
CA PRO A 13 28.05 18.36 -39.32
C PRO A 13 26.60 17.88 -39.57
N GLN A 14 26.24 17.63 -40.82
CA GLN A 14 24.90 17.16 -41.18
C GLN A 14 24.59 15.79 -40.54
N LEU A 15 25.54 14.87 -40.59
CA LEU A 15 25.40 13.55 -39.94
C LEU A 15 25.34 13.64 -38.42
N ASP A 16 26.08 14.58 -37.82
CA ASP A 16 25.99 14.82 -36.38
C ASP A 16 24.63 15.41 -35.96
N ASP A 17 24.08 16.32 -36.75
CA ASP A 17 22.74 16.87 -36.48
C ASP A 17 21.65 15.80 -36.68
N ASP A 18 21.71 14.98 -37.72
CA ASP A 18 20.83 13.85 -37.94
C ASP A 18 20.91 12.83 -36.79
N ARG A 19 22.12 12.56 -36.33
CA ARG A 19 22.32 11.67 -35.18
C ARG A 19 21.68 12.23 -33.91
N ARG A 20 21.83 13.50 -33.64
CA ARG A 20 21.21 14.18 -32.48
C ARG A 20 19.69 14.15 -32.57
N ALA A 21 19.13 14.43 -33.72
CA ALA A 21 17.70 14.41 -33.96
C ALA A 21 17.12 12.99 -33.69
N ARG A 22 17.76 11.96 -34.28
CA ARG A 22 17.34 10.57 -34.06
C ARG A 22 17.49 10.14 -32.61
N GLN A 23 18.52 10.58 -31.92
CA GLN A 23 18.70 10.29 -30.50
C GLN A 23 17.58 10.91 -29.65
N GLN A 24 17.15 12.13 -29.99
CA GLN A 24 16.00 12.77 -29.31
C GLN A 24 14.70 12.03 -29.58
N ASP A 25 14.48 11.56 -30.81
CA ASP A 25 13.32 10.76 -31.16
C ASP A 25 13.28 9.45 -30.36
N VAL A 26 14.41 8.76 -30.27
CA VAL A 26 14.54 7.52 -29.49
C VAL A 26 14.26 7.79 -28.01
N ASN A 27 14.81 8.84 -27.44
CA ASN A 27 14.57 9.20 -26.05
C ASN A 27 13.09 9.52 -25.78
N THR A 28 12.45 10.26 -26.69
CA THR A 28 11.03 10.60 -26.61
C THR A 28 10.14 9.35 -26.74
N ALA A 29 10.44 8.47 -27.68
CA ALA A 29 9.73 7.21 -27.86
C ALA A 29 9.88 6.28 -26.64
N SER A 30 11.09 6.19 -26.09
CA SER A 30 11.37 5.41 -24.88
C SER A 30 10.61 5.93 -23.67
N ALA A 31 10.57 7.25 -23.47
CA ALA A 31 9.80 7.88 -22.39
C ALA A 31 8.29 7.58 -22.52
N ARG A 32 7.74 7.68 -23.75
CA ARG A 32 6.34 7.32 -24.02
C ARG A 32 6.06 5.84 -23.76
N GLN A 33 6.96 4.96 -24.17
CA GLN A 33 6.84 3.52 -23.91
C GLN A 33 6.79 3.23 -22.41
N THR A 34 7.66 3.84 -21.63
CA THR A 34 7.68 3.68 -20.17
C THR A 34 6.38 4.17 -19.54
N ASP A 35 5.88 5.34 -19.92
CA ASP A 35 4.61 5.89 -19.41
C ASP A 35 3.42 4.98 -19.77
N LEU A 36 3.34 4.53 -21.01
CA LEU A 36 2.27 3.61 -21.44
C LEU A 36 2.34 2.26 -20.74
N SER A 37 3.53 1.72 -20.51
CA SER A 37 3.72 0.47 -19.77
C SER A 37 3.25 0.62 -18.33
N ALA A 38 3.61 1.72 -17.66
CA ALA A 38 3.16 1.98 -16.30
C ALA A 38 1.63 2.13 -16.20
N ARG A 39 1.01 2.83 -17.14
CA ARG A 39 -0.46 2.94 -17.22
C ARG A 39 -1.13 1.60 -17.47
N MET A 40 -0.58 0.78 -18.35
CA MET A 40 -1.11 -0.55 -18.64
C MET A 40 -1.04 -1.45 -17.40
N GLU A 41 0.05 -1.43 -16.65
CA GLU A 41 0.19 -2.19 -15.41
C GLU A 41 -0.80 -1.73 -14.33
N ALA A 42 -0.97 -0.41 -14.17
CA ALA A 42 -1.95 0.15 -13.25
C ALA A 42 -3.39 -0.26 -13.59
N LEU A 43 -3.75 -0.22 -14.89
CA LEU A 43 -5.07 -0.66 -15.34
C LEU A 43 -5.29 -2.16 -15.16
N LYS A 44 -4.28 -3.00 -15.41
CA LYS A 44 -4.36 -4.44 -15.13
C LYS A 44 -4.57 -4.73 -13.65
N ALA A 45 -3.82 -4.05 -12.78
CA ALA A 45 -3.98 -4.18 -11.33
C ALA A 45 -5.40 -3.78 -10.87
N LEU A 46 -5.93 -2.69 -11.41
CA LEU A 46 -7.30 -2.26 -11.14
C LEU A 46 -8.34 -3.28 -11.63
N GLN A 47 -8.16 -3.83 -12.83
CA GLN A 47 -9.04 -4.85 -13.39
C GLN A 47 -9.05 -6.12 -12.53
N GLU A 48 -7.89 -6.57 -12.06
CA GLU A 48 -7.80 -7.74 -11.17
C GLU A 48 -8.45 -7.45 -9.82
N LYS A 49 -8.30 -6.24 -9.28
CA LYS A 49 -8.98 -5.82 -8.05
C LYS A 49 -10.49 -5.88 -8.21
N VAL A 50 -11.04 -5.32 -9.30
CA VAL A 50 -12.49 -5.36 -9.58
C VAL A 50 -13.01 -6.79 -9.72
N LYS A 51 -12.28 -7.66 -10.41
CA LYS A 51 -12.65 -9.09 -10.53
C LYS A 51 -12.64 -9.80 -9.18
N THR A 52 -11.65 -9.50 -8.36
CA THR A 52 -11.49 -10.09 -7.03
C THR A 52 -12.61 -9.64 -6.10
N ASP A 53 -12.93 -8.35 -6.07
CA ASP A 53 -14.03 -7.79 -5.28
C ASP A 53 -15.38 -8.38 -5.73
N GLY A 54 -15.57 -8.58 -7.03
CA GLY A 54 -16.77 -9.20 -7.60
C GLY A 54 -16.98 -10.65 -7.17
N LYS A 55 -15.91 -11.39 -6.89
CA LYS A 55 -15.97 -12.77 -6.35
C LYS A 55 -16.06 -12.80 -4.84
N LEU A 56 -15.50 -11.80 -4.17
CA LEU A 56 -15.45 -11.73 -2.73
C LEU A 56 -16.82 -11.53 -2.10
N ARG A 57 -17.65 -10.64 -2.64
CA ARG A 57 -18.99 -10.37 -2.12
C ARG A 57 -19.89 -11.62 -2.05
N PRO A 58 -20.03 -12.43 -3.12
CA PRO A 58 -20.80 -13.67 -3.06
C PRO A 58 -20.23 -14.67 -2.04
N TRP A 59 -18.90 -14.73 -1.91
CA TRP A 59 -18.25 -15.58 -0.94
C TRP A 59 -18.56 -15.14 0.51
N LEU A 60 -18.47 -13.82 0.78
CA LEU A 60 -18.83 -13.26 2.09
C LEU A 60 -20.31 -13.55 2.44
N ALA A 61 -21.22 -13.36 1.48
CA ALA A 61 -22.65 -13.64 1.68
C ALA A 61 -22.90 -15.11 2.00
N LYS A 62 -22.22 -16.03 1.28
CA LYS A 62 -22.31 -17.47 1.53
C LYS A 62 -21.92 -17.85 2.96
N HIS A 63 -20.97 -17.12 3.55
CA HIS A 63 -20.47 -17.36 4.91
C HIS A 63 -21.12 -16.46 5.99
N GLY A 64 -22.15 -15.67 5.62
CA GLY A 64 -22.83 -14.78 6.55
C GLY A 64 -21.98 -13.59 7.01
N LEU A 65 -20.99 -13.20 6.20
CA LEU A 65 -20.06 -12.10 6.48
C LEU A 65 -20.36 -10.84 5.65
N ASP A 66 -21.44 -10.83 4.90
CA ASP A 66 -21.83 -9.77 3.96
C ASP A 66 -22.19 -8.44 4.64
N GLY A 67 -22.62 -8.49 5.91
CA GLY A 67 -22.89 -7.30 6.73
C GLY A 67 -21.67 -6.71 7.45
N MET A 68 -20.48 -7.35 7.33
CA MET A 68 -19.31 -6.90 8.05
C MET A 68 -18.63 -5.73 7.32
N GLN A 69 -18.37 -4.68 8.07
CA GLN A 69 -17.62 -3.53 7.57
C GLN A 69 -16.12 -3.75 7.74
N GLY A 70 -15.36 -3.42 6.69
CA GLY A 70 -13.90 -3.41 6.79
C GLY A 70 -13.41 -2.36 7.79
N LEU A 71 -12.27 -2.64 8.40
CA LEU A 71 -11.66 -1.79 9.42
C LEU A 71 -11.52 -0.33 8.96
N TRP A 72 -11.17 -0.11 7.69
CA TRP A 72 -11.01 1.23 7.11
C TRP A 72 -12.24 2.13 7.29
N SER A 73 -13.44 1.59 7.17
CA SER A 73 -14.67 2.37 7.31
C SER A 73 -14.96 2.85 8.74
N ARG A 74 -14.26 2.29 9.72
CA ARG A 74 -14.44 2.56 11.15
C ARG A 74 -13.31 3.38 11.77
N ILE A 75 -12.21 3.60 11.02
CA ILE A 75 -11.03 4.33 11.50
C ILE A 75 -11.09 5.77 10.99
N HIS A 76 -10.83 6.70 11.89
CA HIS A 76 -10.56 8.09 11.55
C HIS A 76 -9.19 8.46 12.13
N ILE A 77 -8.37 9.10 11.32
CA ILE A 77 -7.04 9.60 11.70
C ILE A 77 -6.97 11.10 11.45
N GLU A 78 -6.08 11.78 12.13
CA GLU A 78 -5.83 13.19 11.88
C GLU A 78 -5.41 13.44 10.43
N PRO A 79 -5.94 14.52 9.80
CA PRO A 79 -5.65 14.83 8.40
C PRO A 79 -4.15 14.93 8.12
N GLY A 80 -3.72 14.34 7.00
CA GLY A 80 -2.32 14.30 6.57
C GLY A 80 -1.54 13.05 7.00
N TRP A 81 -2.14 12.19 7.84
CA TRP A 81 -1.52 10.95 8.30
C TRP A 81 -2.11 9.68 7.68
N GLU A 82 -3.03 9.83 6.73
CA GLU A 82 -3.72 8.72 6.08
C GLU A 82 -2.74 7.77 5.38
N ASN A 83 -1.78 8.31 4.63
CA ASN A 83 -0.76 7.52 3.94
C ASN A 83 0.16 6.78 4.91
N ALA A 84 0.48 7.38 6.05
CA ALA A 84 1.29 6.74 7.08
C ALA A 84 0.53 5.57 7.72
N LEU A 85 -0.76 5.74 7.99
CA LEU A 85 -1.62 4.68 8.52
C LEU A 85 -1.75 3.52 7.51
N GLU A 86 -1.98 3.84 6.23
CA GLU A 86 -2.04 2.84 5.16
C GLU A 86 -0.72 2.06 5.07
N ALA A 87 0.41 2.75 5.09
CA ALA A 87 1.73 2.12 5.05
C ALA A 87 2.00 1.22 6.26
N ALA A 88 1.51 1.58 7.46
CA ALA A 88 1.68 0.80 8.67
C ALA A 88 0.76 -0.43 8.72
N LEU A 89 -0.51 -0.28 8.36
CA LEU A 89 -1.50 -1.35 8.45
C LEU A 89 -1.56 -2.25 7.22
N ARG A 90 -1.27 -1.69 6.03
CA ARG A 90 -1.28 -2.44 4.76
C ARG A 90 -2.55 -3.25 4.55
N GLU A 91 -2.42 -4.56 4.40
CA GLU A 91 -3.53 -5.50 4.17
C GLU A 91 -4.52 -5.55 5.34
N ARG A 92 -4.10 -5.17 6.55
CA ARG A 92 -4.95 -5.16 7.75
C ARG A 92 -6.04 -4.08 7.70
N LEU A 93 -5.89 -3.05 6.86
CA LEU A 93 -6.93 -2.04 6.65
C LEU A 93 -8.25 -2.62 6.14
N GLY A 94 -8.19 -3.70 5.37
CA GLY A 94 -9.37 -4.45 4.90
C GLY A 94 -9.88 -5.49 5.87
N ALA A 95 -9.29 -5.62 7.08
CA ALA A 95 -9.66 -6.67 8.03
C ALA A 95 -11.13 -6.56 8.47
N LEU A 96 -11.78 -7.71 8.58
CA LEU A 96 -13.16 -7.84 9.00
C LEU A 96 -13.23 -8.21 10.49
N GLU A 97 -14.15 -7.58 11.21
CA GLU A 97 -14.37 -7.91 12.61
C GLU A 97 -15.16 -9.21 12.73
N VAL A 98 -14.68 -10.12 13.56
CA VAL A 98 -15.41 -11.34 13.94
C VAL A 98 -15.54 -11.40 15.46
N GLY A 99 -16.66 -11.90 15.92
CA GLY A 99 -16.91 -12.03 17.37
C GLY A 99 -15.92 -12.96 18.07
N ARG A 100 -15.44 -13.99 17.37
CA ARG A 100 -14.39 -14.91 17.83
C ARG A 100 -13.57 -15.40 16.65
N LEU A 101 -12.25 -15.42 16.80
CA LEU A 101 -11.34 -15.90 15.75
C LEU A 101 -11.51 -17.40 15.44
N GLU A 102 -12.06 -18.19 16.38
CA GLU A 102 -12.36 -19.61 16.14
C GLU A 102 -13.37 -19.82 15.01
N MET A 103 -14.27 -18.86 14.78
CA MET A 103 -15.23 -18.92 13.67
C MET A 103 -14.52 -18.96 12.30
N VAL A 104 -13.34 -18.31 12.20
CA VAL A 104 -12.57 -18.29 10.97
C VAL A 104 -12.05 -19.69 10.60
N ARG A 105 -11.79 -20.55 11.59
CA ARG A 105 -11.38 -21.95 11.36
C ARG A 105 -12.43 -22.73 10.57
N GLY A 106 -13.73 -22.45 10.80
CA GLY A 106 -14.82 -23.07 10.06
C GLY A 106 -14.77 -22.77 8.57
N PHE A 107 -14.30 -21.59 8.19
CA PHE A 107 -14.20 -21.18 6.78
C PHE A 107 -12.97 -21.78 6.07
N LEU A 108 -11.91 -22.06 6.83
CA LEU A 108 -10.65 -22.62 6.30
C LEU A 108 -10.66 -24.16 6.33
N GLY A 109 -11.48 -24.79 7.19
CA GLY A 109 -11.51 -26.23 7.42
C GLY A 109 -12.33 -27.05 6.41
N SER A 110 -13.10 -26.41 5.54
CA SER A 110 -14.01 -27.08 4.59
C SER A 110 -13.31 -27.61 3.32
N GLY A 111 -12.09 -28.10 3.45
CA GLY A 111 -11.45 -28.94 2.42
C GLY A 111 -11.25 -28.23 1.06
N GLY A 112 -10.44 -27.21 0.99
CA GLY A 112 -9.82 -26.72 -0.26
C GLY A 112 -10.72 -26.09 -1.34
N ASN A 113 -12.00 -26.41 -1.37
CA ASN A 113 -12.91 -25.96 -2.42
C ASN A 113 -13.65 -24.65 -2.10
N ASP A 114 -13.52 -24.12 -0.89
CA ASP A 114 -14.23 -22.94 -0.41
C ASP A 114 -13.29 -21.86 0.16
N ALA A 115 -12.06 -21.84 -0.33
CA ALA A 115 -11.10 -20.82 0.02
C ALA A 115 -11.57 -19.43 -0.43
N PRO A 116 -11.32 -18.36 0.35
CA PRO A 116 -11.66 -17.02 -0.04
C PRO A 116 -10.96 -16.66 -1.37
N PRO A 117 -11.63 -15.96 -2.30
CA PRO A 117 -11.08 -15.61 -3.61
C PRO A 117 -10.01 -14.52 -3.54
N ALA A 118 -9.81 -13.94 -2.35
CA ALA A 118 -8.82 -12.92 -2.05
C ALA A 118 -8.20 -13.15 -0.68
N ARG A 119 -7.06 -12.48 -0.43
CA ARG A 119 -6.50 -12.41 0.92
C ARG A 119 -7.45 -11.64 1.82
N LEU A 120 -7.88 -12.26 2.90
CA LEU A 120 -8.72 -11.66 3.94
C LEU A 120 -7.96 -11.66 5.26
N ALA A 121 -8.07 -10.55 5.97
CA ALA A 121 -7.64 -10.43 7.34
C ALA A 121 -8.88 -10.38 8.25
N PHE A 122 -8.80 -11.00 9.40
CA PHE A 122 -9.83 -10.96 10.41
C PHE A 122 -9.25 -10.50 11.73
N TYR A 123 -10.06 -9.80 12.51
CA TYR A 123 -9.70 -9.44 13.88
C TYR A 123 -10.87 -9.66 14.82
N SER A 124 -10.55 -9.84 16.08
CA SER A 124 -11.52 -9.88 17.17
C SER A 124 -11.06 -8.88 18.23
N ALA A 125 -11.98 -8.07 18.72
CA ALA A 125 -11.68 -7.15 19.80
C ALA A 125 -11.29 -7.95 21.06
N PRO A 126 -10.17 -7.60 21.74
CA PRO A 126 -9.80 -8.28 22.97
C PRO A 126 -10.80 -7.97 24.09
N ALA A 127 -11.05 -8.95 24.95
CA ALA A 127 -11.95 -8.79 26.09
C ALA A 127 -11.43 -7.74 27.12
N ALA A 128 -10.12 -7.53 27.18
CA ALA A 128 -9.47 -6.52 28.00
C ALA A 128 -8.35 -5.87 27.18
N GLY A 129 -8.26 -4.53 27.23
CA GLY A 129 -7.17 -3.81 26.59
C GLY A 129 -5.85 -4.12 27.30
N HIS A 130 -4.78 -4.26 26.54
CA HIS A 130 -3.44 -4.31 27.09
C HIS A 130 -3.04 -2.91 27.54
N PRO A 131 -2.33 -2.78 28.69
CA PRO A 131 -1.81 -1.48 29.11
C PRO A 131 -0.87 -0.95 28.01
N GLU A 132 -1.10 0.28 27.58
CA GLU A 132 -0.21 0.92 26.62
C GLU A 132 1.17 1.13 27.25
N PRO A 133 2.24 0.59 26.65
CA PRO A 133 3.58 0.85 27.16
C PRO A 133 3.86 2.34 27.05
N SER A 134 4.37 2.97 28.10
CA SER A 134 4.76 4.38 28.07
C SER A 134 5.94 4.56 27.10
N SER A 135 5.82 5.48 26.16
CA SER A 135 6.90 5.82 25.23
C SER A 135 7.19 7.32 25.27
N PRO A 136 8.46 7.73 25.23
CA PRO A 136 8.81 9.15 25.12
C PRO A 136 8.52 9.74 23.74
N HIS A 137 8.19 8.89 22.77
CA HIS A 137 7.92 9.30 21.39
C HIS A 137 6.41 9.29 21.12
N ALA A 138 5.93 10.28 20.37
CA ALA A 138 4.55 10.33 19.89
C ALA A 138 4.28 9.14 18.96
N ARG A 139 3.16 8.45 19.15
CA ARG A 139 2.79 7.24 18.41
C ARG A 139 1.78 7.55 17.33
N LEU A 140 1.79 6.75 16.29
CA LEU A 140 0.78 6.83 15.23
C LEU A 140 -0.62 6.51 15.78
N SER A 141 -0.73 5.61 16.77
CA SER A 141 -1.99 5.27 17.46
C SER A 141 -2.64 6.46 18.17
N ASP A 142 -1.85 7.44 18.64
CA ASP A 142 -2.37 8.61 19.37
C ASP A 142 -3.14 9.56 18.46
N LEU A 143 -2.89 9.51 17.16
CA LEU A 143 -3.58 10.30 16.14
C LEU A 143 -4.92 9.69 15.69
N LEU A 144 -5.26 8.49 16.17
CA LEU A 144 -6.51 7.83 15.84
C LEU A 144 -7.68 8.38 16.66
N ARG A 145 -8.76 8.70 15.97
CA ARG A 145 -10.04 9.12 16.58
C ARG A 145 -11.02 7.95 16.49
N LEU A 146 -11.21 7.25 17.59
CA LEU A 146 -12.01 6.05 17.69
C LEU A 146 -12.94 6.14 18.89
N ASN A 147 -14.20 5.76 18.67
CA ASN A 147 -15.20 5.68 19.73
C ASN A 147 -15.32 4.28 20.34
N ASP A 148 -14.72 3.28 19.70
CA ASP A 148 -14.78 1.87 20.10
C ASP A 148 -13.49 1.50 20.84
N ALA A 149 -13.61 1.15 22.11
CA ALA A 149 -12.48 0.80 22.97
C ALA A 149 -11.82 -0.55 22.55
N GLY A 150 -12.60 -1.51 22.05
CA GLY A 150 -12.09 -2.79 21.58
C GLY A 150 -11.26 -2.61 20.28
N LEU A 151 -11.79 -1.82 19.35
CA LEU A 151 -11.08 -1.48 18.13
C LEU A 151 -9.80 -0.69 18.42
N ARG A 152 -9.86 0.24 19.38
CA ARG A 152 -8.68 0.99 19.85
C ARG A 152 -7.60 0.04 20.36
N ALA A 153 -7.96 -0.94 21.19
CA ALA A 153 -7.01 -1.90 21.73
C ALA A 153 -6.30 -2.71 20.63
N VAL A 154 -7.04 -3.16 19.62
CA VAL A 154 -6.48 -3.87 18.45
C VAL A 154 -5.50 -2.99 17.68
N LEU A 155 -5.87 -1.72 17.43
CA LEU A 155 -5.02 -0.82 16.65
C LEU A 155 -3.78 -0.37 17.42
N VAL A 156 -3.87 -0.18 18.72
CA VAL A 156 -2.71 0.09 19.58
C VAL A 156 -1.72 -1.06 19.52
N ASP A 157 -2.19 -2.31 19.57
CA ASP A 157 -1.36 -3.50 19.44
C ASP A 157 -0.73 -3.60 18.04
N TRP A 158 -1.51 -3.40 16.99
CA TRP A 158 -1.02 -3.49 15.60
C TRP A 158 -0.06 -2.38 15.20
N LEU A 159 -0.19 -1.21 15.81
CA LEU A 159 0.66 -0.04 15.58
C LEU A 159 1.77 0.09 16.64
N GLN A 160 1.96 -0.95 17.45
CA GLN A 160 3.05 -0.98 18.42
C GLN A 160 4.39 -0.79 17.69
N GLY A 161 5.23 0.11 18.19
CA GLY A 161 6.48 0.46 17.54
C GLY A 161 6.39 1.43 16.36
N CYS A 162 5.18 1.87 15.97
CA CYS A 162 4.99 2.91 14.96
C CYS A 162 4.96 4.29 15.62
N TYR A 163 6.02 5.06 15.38
CA TYR A 163 6.17 6.41 15.93
C TYR A 163 6.03 7.47 14.84
N THR A 164 5.66 8.68 15.23
CA THR A 164 5.52 9.82 14.32
C THR A 164 6.70 10.78 14.45
N ALA A 165 7.08 11.38 13.33
CA ALA A 165 8.06 12.44 13.27
C ALA A 165 7.59 13.52 12.28
N PRO A 166 7.81 14.82 12.57
CA PRO A 166 7.39 15.91 11.69
C PRO A 166 8.13 15.90 10.35
N THR A 167 9.39 15.50 10.34
CA THR A 167 10.24 15.47 9.16
C THR A 167 11.05 14.18 9.07
N LEU A 168 11.58 13.88 7.89
CA LEU A 168 12.47 12.74 7.69
C LEU A 168 13.74 12.87 8.51
N ASP A 169 14.30 14.07 8.63
CA ASP A 169 15.52 14.33 9.41
C ASP A 169 15.29 14.05 10.91
N ASP A 170 14.14 14.46 11.44
CA ASP A 170 13.74 14.12 12.82
C ASP A 170 13.60 12.59 13.01
N ALA A 171 13.02 11.91 12.04
CA ALA A 171 12.88 10.46 12.10
C ALA A 171 14.25 9.76 12.10
N LEU A 172 15.17 10.21 11.25
CA LEU A 172 16.53 9.66 11.16
C LEU A 172 17.32 9.94 12.44
N ALA A 173 17.21 11.14 13.03
CA ALA A 173 17.89 11.50 14.28
C ALA A 173 17.42 10.64 15.47
N ARG A 174 16.14 10.26 15.47
CA ARG A 174 15.56 9.44 16.56
C ARG A 174 15.76 7.93 16.37
N ARG A 175 16.21 7.50 15.19
CA ARG A 175 16.36 6.07 14.86
C ARG A 175 17.18 5.29 15.89
N SER A 176 18.25 5.89 16.43
CA SER A 176 19.13 5.24 17.41
C SER A 176 18.49 5.07 18.80
N THR A 177 17.41 5.79 19.10
CA THR A 177 16.69 5.74 20.37
C THR A 177 15.47 4.83 20.34
N LEU A 178 15.08 4.36 19.14
CA LEU A 178 13.98 3.43 18.96
C LEU A 178 14.46 2.01 19.26
N GLN A 179 13.73 1.31 20.10
CA GLN A 179 13.96 -0.12 20.30
C GLN A 179 13.47 -0.90 19.06
N PRO A 180 14.22 -1.92 18.61
CA PRO A 180 13.71 -2.81 17.58
C PRO A 180 12.44 -3.52 18.10
N GLY A 181 11.36 -3.41 17.33
CA GLY A 181 10.09 -4.07 17.61
C GLY A 181 10.12 -5.55 17.23
#